data_3c7248b9bb4073f768d3ee446039183a
#
_entry.id   3c7248b9bb4073f768d3ee446039183a
#
_cell.length_a   1.000
_cell.length_b   1.000
_cell.length_c   1.000
_cell.angle_alpha   90.00
_cell.angle_beta   90.00
_cell.angle_gamma   90.00
#
_symmetry.space_group_name_H-M   'P 1'
#
loop_
_entity.id
_entity.type
_entity.pdbx_description
1 polymer ?
#
loop_
_entity_poly.entity_id
_entity_poly.type
_entity_poly.pdbx_seq_one_letter_code
_entity_poly.pdbx_strand_id
1 'polypeptide(L)'
;MATQKGKDLLLKIVPVGGGAAVTVAGLRTKKLTFNAQAVDVTDADSSGRWRELLAGAGVQRCSLGGAGIFKDAASDAMVRTGFFGGVIQNWQVVIPDFGTVEGPFLITALEYAGAHDGELTFDIALESAGALTFTVI
;
A
#
# COMPACT_ATOMS: atom_id res chain seq x y z
N MET A 1 -17.43 13.55 13.20
CA MET A 1 -16.66 12.86 12.19
C MET A 1 -17.57 12.02 11.29
N ALA A 2 -17.41 12.13 9.99
CA ALA A 2 -18.26 11.39 9.06
C ALA A 2 -17.64 10.04 8.74
N THR A 3 -18.47 9.03 8.65
CA THR A 3 -18.05 7.71 8.18
C THR A 3 -17.92 7.73 6.67
N GLN A 4 -16.83 7.18 6.16
CA GLN A 4 -16.57 7.13 4.73
C GLN A 4 -16.85 5.73 4.17
N LYS A 5 -17.20 5.69 2.90
CA LYS A 5 -17.41 4.42 2.20
C LYS A 5 -16.07 3.85 1.75
N GLY A 6 -15.90 2.54 1.88
CA GLY A 6 -14.67 1.88 1.46
C GLY A 6 -14.33 2.09 -0.01
N LYS A 7 -15.34 2.27 -0.86
CA LYS A 7 -15.12 2.52 -2.29
C LYS A 7 -14.42 3.84 -2.58
N ASP A 8 -14.46 4.78 -1.64
CA ASP A 8 -13.86 6.10 -1.79
C ASP A 8 -12.37 6.11 -1.43
N LEU A 9 -11.87 5.03 -0.85
CA LEU A 9 -10.43 4.83 -0.69
C LEU A 9 -9.84 4.45 -2.05
N LEU A 10 -8.97 5.29 -2.58
CA LEU A 10 -8.41 5.10 -3.92
C LEU A 10 -6.95 4.69 -3.88
N LEU A 11 -6.61 3.69 -4.66
CA LEU A 11 -5.23 3.28 -4.89
C LEU A 11 -4.83 3.70 -6.30
N LYS A 12 -3.76 4.50 -6.40
CA LYS A 12 -3.28 5.01 -7.68
C LYS A 12 -1.83 4.63 -7.91
N ILE A 13 -1.49 4.34 -9.16
CA ILE A 13 -0.12 4.09 -9.58
C ILE A 13 0.40 5.31 -10.36
N VAL A 14 1.63 5.72 -10.09
CA VAL A 14 2.28 6.79 -10.83
C VAL A 14 3.10 6.16 -11.96
N PRO A 15 2.88 6.57 -13.23
CA PRO A 15 3.62 6.00 -14.34
C PRO A 15 5.13 6.14 -14.20
N VAL A 16 5.88 5.17 -14.69
CA VAL A 16 7.34 5.26 -14.77
C VAL A 16 7.71 6.42 -15.67
N GLY A 17 8.60 7.30 -15.18
CA GLY A 17 8.99 8.49 -15.92
C GLY A 17 8.14 9.71 -15.59
N GLY A 18 7.16 9.57 -14.72
CA GLY A 18 6.31 10.67 -14.27
C GLY A 18 4.97 10.71 -14.99
N GLY A 19 4.20 11.74 -14.68
CA GLY A 19 2.87 11.93 -15.22
C GLY A 19 1.80 11.85 -14.15
N ALA A 20 0.54 11.98 -14.54
CA ALA A 20 -0.58 11.93 -13.61
C ALA A 20 -0.78 10.50 -13.07
N ALA A 21 -1.08 10.41 -11.78
CA ALA A 21 -1.39 9.12 -11.17
C ALA A 21 -2.66 8.53 -11.77
N VAL A 22 -2.65 7.23 -12.01
CA VAL A 22 -3.76 6.50 -12.61
C VAL A 22 -4.39 5.61 -11.55
N THR A 23 -5.71 5.71 -11.38
CA THR A 23 -6.43 4.86 -10.43
C THR A 23 -6.41 3.41 -10.91
N VAL A 24 -6.07 2.49 -10.01
CA VAL A 24 -6.10 1.06 -10.32
C VAL A 24 -7.56 0.64 -10.48
N ALA A 25 -7.89 0.14 -11.66
CA ALA A 25 -9.27 -0.19 -12.01
C ALA A 25 -9.71 -1.52 -11.41
N GLY A 26 -10.99 -1.62 -11.11
CA GLY A 26 -11.62 -2.88 -10.74
C GLY A 26 -11.43 -3.35 -9.31
N LEU A 27 -10.74 -2.60 -8.46
CA LEU A 27 -10.52 -3.00 -7.07
C LEU A 27 -11.82 -3.00 -6.28
N ARG A 28 -12.11 -4.12 -5.61
CA ARG A 28 -13.25 -4.27 -4.71
C ARG A 28 -12.84 -4.10 -3.26
N THR A 29 -11.64 -4.54 -2.90
CA THR A 29 -11.11 -4.40 -1.55
C THR A 29 -9.74 -3.72 -1.61
N LYS A 30 -9.46 -2.91 -0.62
CA LYS A 30 -8.19 -2.19 -0.50
C LYS A 30 -7.83 -2.12 0.96
N LYS A 31 -6.54 -2.29 1.25
CA LYS A 31 -6.06 -2.28 2.63
C LYS A 31 -4.71 -1.58 2.70
N LEU A 32 -4.60 -0.64 3.61
CA LEU A 32 -3.36 0.09 3.89
C LEU A 32 -2.97 -0.19 5.33
N THR A 33 -1.77 -0.69 5.55
CA THR A 33 -1.28 -1.07 6.87
C THR A 33 0.08 -0.44 7.12
N PHE A 34 0.19 0.27 8.24
CA PHE A 34 1.46 0.83 8.69
C PHE A 34 2.00 0.00 9.85
N ASN A 35 3.29 -0.28 9.82
CA ASN A 35 3.97 -0.99 10.88
C ASN A 35 5.26 -0.27 11.25
N ALA A 36 5.59 -0.29 12.53
CA ALA A 36 6.86 0.24 13.04
C ALA A 36 7.49 -0.80 13.94
N GLN A 37 8.78 -1.03 13.73
CA GLN A 37 9.53 -1.96 14.56
C GLN A 37 9.79 -1.33 15.92
N ALA A 38 9.47 -2.06 16.98
CA ALA A 38 9.79 -1.64 18.33
C ALA A 38 11.22 -2.08 18.67
N VAL A 39 12.00 -1.16 19.23
CA VAL A 39 13.35 -1.48 19.72
C VAL A 39 13.30 -1.50 21.23
N ASP A 40 13.55 -2.69 21.80
CA ASP A 40 13.49 -2.93 23.24
C ASP A 40 14.82 -2.49 23.89
N VAL A 41 14.74 -1.57 24.85
CA VAL A 41 15.89 -1.08 25.61
C VAL A 41 15.75 -1.39 27.10
N THR A 42 14.88 -2.33 27.44
CA THR A 42 14.65 -2.76 28.83
C THR A 42 15.93 -3.32 29.43
N ASP A 43 16.25 -2.91 30.64
CA ASP A 43 17.41 -3.42 31.38
C ASP A 43 17.04 -3.69 32.85
N ALA A 44 18.04 -4.06 33.65
CA ALA A 44 17.81 -4.39 35.06
C ALA A 44 17.33 -3.20 35.89
N ASP A 45 17.54 -1.99 35.39
CA ASP A 45 17.15 -0.76 36.07
C ASP A 45 15.79 -0.24 35.63
N SER A 46 15.13 -0.93 34.70
CA SER A 46 13.80 -0.54 34.24
C SER A 46 12.78 -0.61 35.36
N SER A 47 11.99 0.45 35.53
CA SER A 47 11.08 0.62 36.66
C SER A 47 10.03 -0.49 36.69
N GLY A 48 9.92 -1.20 37.83
CA GLY A 48 8.92 -2.24 38.01
C GLY A 48 9.05 -3.43 37.06
N ARG A 49 10.18 -3.58 36.41
CA ARG A 49 10.44 -4.60 35.38
C ARG A 49 9.52 -4.48 34.16
N TRP A 50 9.05 -3.27 33.91
CA TRP A 50 8.28 -2.98 32.71
C TRP A 50 9.17 -2.85 31.49
N ARG A 51 8.68 -3.32 30.36
CA ARG A 51 9.38 -3.19 29.09
C ARG A 51 9.47 -1.73 28.68
N GLU A 52 10.65 -1.32 28.29
CA GLU A 52 10.91 0.03 27.77
C GLU A 52 11.29 -0.04 26.30
N LEU A 53 10.78 0.90 25.51
CA LEU A 53 11.02 0.95 24.07
C LEU A 53 11.70 2.27 23.70
N LEU A 54 12.63 2.19 22.75
CA LEU A 54 13.29 3.36 22.21
C LEU A 54 12.47 3.97 21.08
N ALA A 55 12.00 5.18 21.27
CA ALA A 55 11.18 5.86 20.28
C ALA A 55 12.02 6.27 19.07
N GLY A 56 11.46 6.13 17.87
CA GLY A 56 12.07 6.59 16.64
C GLY A 56 13.25 5.77 16.13
N ALA A 57 13.55 4.63 16.76
CA ALA A 57 14.72 3.84 16.39
C ALA A 57 14.41 2.67 15.45
N GLY A 58 13.16 2.20 15.44
CA GLY A 58 12.80 1.04 14.63
C GLY A 58 12.50 1.40 13.20
N VAL A 59 12.51 0.38 12.35
CA VAL A 59 12.14 0.53 10.94
C VAL A 59 10.63 0.67 10.80
N GLN A 60 10.20 1.67 10.06
CA GLN A 60 8.80 1.86 9.70
C GLN A 60 8.56 1.30 8.31
N ARG A 61 7.41 0.68 8.12
CA ARG A 61 7.04 0.13 6.82
C ARG A 61 5.54 0.24 6.60
N CYS A 62 5.16 0.21 5.33
CA CYS A 62 3.77 0.26 4.93
C CYS A 62 3.50 -0.88 3.95
N SER A 63 2.36 -1.54 4.12
CA SER A 63 1.92 -2.60 3.22
C SER A 63 0.59 -2.19 2.61
N LEU A 64 0.47 -2.42 1.30
CA LEU A 64 -0.77 -2.21 0.56
C LEU A 64 -1.26 -3.53 0.01
N GLY A 65 -2.55 -3.75 0.10
CA GLY A 65 -3.18 -4.91 -0.52
C GLY A 65 -4.44 -4.50 -1.23
N GLY A 66 -4.76 -5.19 -2.32
CA GLY A 66 -5.99 -4.96 -3.05
C GLY A 66 -6.41 -6.19 -3.82
N ALA A 67 -7.71 -6.35 -3.97
CA ALA A 67 -8.28 -7.45 -4.74
C ALA A 67 -9.47 -6.95 -5.52
N GLY A 68 -9.67 -7.48 -6.71
CA GLY A 68 -10.80 -7.06 -7.52
C GLY A 68 -10.93 -7.82 -8.81
N ILE A 69 -11.66 -7.22 -9.74
CA ILE A 69 -11.95 -7.79 -11.05
C ILE A 69 -10.95 -7.22 -12.06
N PHE A 70 -10.39 -8.10 -12.90
CA PHE A 70 -9.54 -7.68 -14.00
C PHE A 70 -10.36 -6.96 -15.06
N LYS A 71 -9.99 -5.72 -15.36
CA LYS A 71 -10.73 -4.87 -16.32
C LYS A 71 -10.00 -4.64 -17.64
N ASP A 72 -8.77 -5.15 -17.78
CA ASP A 72 -7.92 -4.90 -18.95
C ASP A 72 -7.75 -3.41 -19.23
N ALA A 73 -7.61 -2.62 -18.17
CA ALA A 73 -7.41 -1.19 -18.26
C ALA A 73 -5.90 -0.86 -18.31
N ALA A 74 -5.59 0.41 -18.60
CA ALA A 74 -4.19 0.86 -18.64
C ALA A 74 -3.47 0.62 -17.32
N SER A 75 -4.16 0.76 -16.19
CA SER A 75 -3.58 0.48 -14.87
C SER A 75 -3.15 -0.97 -14.73
N ASP A 76 -3.89 -1.92 -15.29
CA ASP A 76 -3.52 -3.34 -15.24
C ASP A 76 -2.23 -3.62 -16.00
N ALA A 77 -2.04 -2.97 -17.14
CA ALA A 77 -0.80 -3.08 -17.90
C ALA A 77 0.38 -2.47 -17.15
N MET A 78 0.18 -1.35 -16.46
CA MET A 78 1.21 -0.71 -15.64
C MET A 78 1.61 -1.59 -14.46
N VAL A 79 0.66 -2.23 -13.80
CA VAL A 79 0.90 -3.16 -12.71
C VAL A 79 1.73 -4.35 -13.20
N ARG A 80 1.35 -4.94 -14.31
CA ARG A 80 2.07 -6.06 -14.90
C ARG A 80 3.52 -5.68 -15.24
N THR A 81 3.70 -4.54 -15.89
CA THR A 81 5.03 -4.06 -16.27
C THR A 81 5.89 -3.80 -15.03
N GLY A 82 5.31 -3.21 -13.99
CA GLY A 82 6.02 -2.95 -12.74
C GLY A 82 6.45 -4.23 -12.04
N PHE A 83 5.59 -5.24 -12.02
CA PHE A 83 5.92 -6.50 -11.36
C PHE A 83 7.01 -7.27 -12.10
N PHE A 84 6.84 -7.49 -13.40
CA PHE A 84 7.80 -8.27 -14.18
C PHE A 84 9.13 -7.55 -14.37
N GLY A 85 9.12 -6.24 -14.37
CA GLY A 85 10.36 -5.46 -14.43
C GLY A 85 11.06 -5.31 -13.09
N GLY A 86 10.41 -5.71 -11.99
CA GLY A 86 10.96 -5.54 -10.65
C GLY A 86 11.20 -4.08 -10.29
N VAL A 87 10.39 -3.18 -10.82
CA VAL A 87 10.59 -1.74 -10.71
C VAL A 87 9.91 -1.20 -9.47
N ILE A 88 10.65 -0.37 -8.71
CA ILE A 88 10.07 0.40 -7.62
C ILE A 88 9.41 1.62 -8.24
N GLN A 89 8.11 1.77 -8.00
CA GLN A 89 7.31 2.87 -8.54
C GLN A 89 6.66 3.63 -7.40
N ASN A 90 6.29 4.87 -7.66
CA ASN A 90 5.50 5.65 -6.71
C ASN A 90 4.04 5.25 -6.81
N TRP A 91 3.42 5.13 -5.66
CA TRP A 91 2.00 4.83 -5.53
C TRP A 91 1.36 5.84 -4.61
N GLN A 92 0.09 6.11 -4.83
CA GLN A 92 -0.69 7.02 -4.00
C GLN A 92 -1.90 6.29 -3.44
N VAL A 93 -2.18 6.51 -2.16
CA VAL A 93 -3.42 6.07 -1.53
C VAL A 93 -4.16 7.32 -1.08
N VAL A 94 -5.33 7.53 -1.65
CA VAL A 94 -6.15 8.70 -1.33
C VAL A 94 -7.24 8.29 -0.35
N ILE A 95 -7.22 8.88 0.85
CA ILE A 95 -8.27 8.73 1.85
C ILE A 95 -9.06 10.03 1.82
N PRO A 96 -10.29 10.04 1.28
CA PRO A 96 -11.04 11.29 1.10
C PRO A 96 -11.21 12.05 2.40
N ASP A 97 -11.09 13.37 2.31
CA ASP A 97 -11.24 14.30 3.44
C ASP A 97 -10.23 14.09 4.58
N PHE A 98 -9.26 13.23 4.38
CA PHE A 98 -8.22 12.96 5.39
C PHE A 98 -6.84 13.29 4.85
N GLY A 99 -6.43 12.64 3.76
CA GLY A 99 -5.13 12.89 3.17
C GLY A 99 -4.73 11.89 2.11
N THR A 100 -3.53 12.09 1.59
CA THR A 100 -2.93 11.22 0.58
C THR A 100 -1.59 10.71 1.09
N VAL A 101 -1.39 9.40 1.02
CA VAL A 101 -0.09 8.77 1.29
C VAL A 101 0.56 8.49 -0.05
N GLU A 102 1.78 8.98 -0.23
CA GLU A 102 2.53 8.77 -1.47
C GLU A 102 3.96 8.34 -1.16
N GLY A 103 4.48 7.45 -1.97
CA GLY A 103 5.87 7.04 -1.87
C GLY A 103 6.19 5.82 -2.72
N PRO A 104 7.44 5.36 -2.64
CA PRO A 104 7.90 4.23 -3.44
C PRO A 104 7.42 2.92 -2.83
N PHE A 105 6.87 2.06 -3.70
CA PHE A 105 6.44 0.71 -3.32
C PHE A 105 6.94 -0.29 -4.36
N LEU A 106 7.19 -1.50 -3.89
CA LEU A 106 7.51 -2.63 -4.75
C LEU A 106 6.35 -3.62 -4.71
N ILE A 107 5.93 -4.10 -5.87
CA ILE A 107 4.90 -5.14 -5.94
C ILE A 107 5.55 -6.45 -5.52
N THR A 108 5.08 -7.03 -4.42
CA THR A 108 5.66 -8.25 -3.87
C THR A 108 4.87 -9.50 -4.25
N ALA A 109 3.61 -9.33 -4.63
CA ALA A 109 2.77 -10.42 -5.08
C ALA A 109 1.75 -9.92 -6.07
N LEU A 110 1.50 -10.68 -7.11
CA LEU A 110 0.49 -10.40 -8.12
C LEU A 110 -0.13 -11.73 -8.52
N GLU A 111 -1.43 -11.87 -8.30
CA GLU A 111 -2.13 -13.12 -8.51
C GLU A 111 -3.34 -12.88 -9.40
N TYR A 112 -3.52 -13.73 -10.40
CA TYR A 112 -4.71 -13.73 -11.23
C TYR A 112 -5.42 -15.06 -11.05
N ALA A 113 -6.73 -15.03 -10.93
CA ALA A 113 -7.54 -16.23 -10.77
C ALA A 113 -8.79 -16.13 -11.62
N GLY A 114 -9.16 -17.23 -12.24
CA GLY A 114 -10.36 -17.31 -13.06
C GLY A 114 -11.16 -18.55 -12.72
N ALA A 115 -12.47 -18.39 -12.60
CA ALA A 115 -13.39 -19.50 -12.43
C ALA A 115 -14.12 -19.75 -13.73
N HIS A 116 -14.46 -21.01 -13.96
CA HIS A 116 -15.16 -21.46 -15.16
C HIS A 116 -16.43 -20.65 -15.47
N ASP A 117 -17.17 -20.30 -14.41
CA ASP A 117 -18.43 -19.58 -14.51
C ASP A 117 -18.39 -18.19 -13.88
N GLY A 118 -17.19 -17.66 -13.67
CA GLY A 118 -16.99 -16.38 -13.01
C GLY A 118 -16.06 -15.46 -13.78
N GLU A 119 -15.80 -14.32 -13.17
CA GLU A 119 -14.94 -13.29 -13.73
C GLU A 119 -13.47 -13.60 -13.42
N LEU A 120 -12.58 -13.06 -14.25
CA LEU A 120 -11.16 -13.06 -13.96
C LEU A 120 -10.90 -12.03 -12.84
N THR A 121 -10.31 -12.49 -11.75
CA THR A 121 -10.00 -11.64 -10.61
C THR A 121 -8.51 -11.49 -10.46
N PHE A 122 -8.08 -10.45 -9.72
CA PHE A 122 -6.67 -10.28 -9.39
C PHE A 122 -6.49 -9.82 -7.96
N ASP A 123 -5.36 -10.19 -7.38
CA ASP A 123 -4.90 -9.74 -6.08
C ASP A 123 -3.53 -9.11 -6.23
N ILE A 124 -3.29 -8.01 -5.55
CA ILE A 124 -2.01 -7.33 -5.57
C ILE A 124 -1.56 -7.04 -4.15
N ALA A 125 -0.27 -7.22 -3.89
CA ALA A 125 0.35 -6.87 -2.63
C ALA A 125 1.60 -6.03 -2.89
N LEU A 126 1.74 -4.98 -2.11
CA LEU A 126 2.85 -4.03 -2.23
C LEU A 126 3.48 -3.81 -0.88
N GLU A 127 4.79 -3.59 -0.88
CA GLU A 127 5.54 -3.21 0.31
C GLU A 127 6.27 -1.90 0.06
N SER A 128 6.33 -1.04 1.09
CA SER A 128 7.05 0.22 0.97
C SER A 128 8.54 -0.02 0.74
N ALA A 129 9.13 0.77 -0.14
CA ALA A 129 10.53 0.63 -0.53
C ALA A 129 11.33 1.91 -0.25
N GLY A 130 10.80 2.80 0.55
CA GLY A 130 11.45 4.05 0.92
C GLY A 130 10.54 4.92 1.76
N ALA A 131 10.91 6.18 1.92
CA ALA A 131 10.16 7.12 2.75
C ALA A 131 8.81 7.46 2.11
N LEU A 132 7.78 7.49 2.93
CA LEU A 132 6.44 7.87 2.50
C LEU A 132 6.14 9.29 2.94
N THR A 133 5.35 9.99 2.14
CA THR A 133 4.89 11.34 2.44
C THR A 133 3.39 11.31 2.67
N PHE A 134 2.95 11.89 3.78
CA PHE A 134 1.53 12.05 4.08
C PHE A 134 1.16 13.52 3.88
N THR A 135 0.22 13.77 2.95
CA THR A 135 -0.28 15.12 2.68
C THR A 135 -1.69 15.24 3.21
N VAL A 136 -1.89 16.14 4.18
CA VAL A 136 -3.19 16.39 4.79
C VAL A 136 -4.04 17.24 3.85
N ILE A 137 -5.30 16.87 3.73
CA ILE A 137 -6.27 17.64 2.95
C ILE A 137 -6.89 18.76 3.81
#